data_97ee65b884f2d83287235b6f13da7f07
#
_entry.id   97ee65b884f2d83287235b6f13da7f07
#
_cell.length_a   1.000
_cell.length_b   1.000
_cell.length_c   1.000
_cell.angle_alpha   90.00
_cell.angle_beta   90.00
_cell.angle_gamma   90.00
#
_symmetry.space_group_name_H-M   'P 1'
#
loop_
_entity.id
_entity.type
_entity.pdbx_description
1 polymer ?
#
loop_
_entity_poly.entity_id
_entity_poly.type
_entity_poly.pdbx_seq_one_letter_code
_entity_poly.pdbx_strand_id
1 'polypeptide(L)'
;MARAVTVYFVPMTRSHLALLSLLLLTTAAHAQMGGSSTFNFLNLVPSSRVAAMGGHMNTIRDSDLDLVLYNPAILDTGMHKHMVLDFTNFYGGVNYGYAGYAHDLKKVGPMAFGILYANYGSATMTNEFGESMGTTSSNDLAVHASWAKGFGKYFSAGVTAKLIYSNLAGYNAVGLAGDIGAMFHHPTNWTIGLTLRNAGGQLVSYSGNGGEPLPLRLELGVSKKLKYVPLRISVMIKDLQRMDLTYRDPTNSGPDVDPLTGEAIEYSPNIGDAIMRHFVFSGELTILRRIMLRMGYNYGRRQELKVSTSPATVGFSWGLGVKINRFTVNYSRATYHLAGGTNQISIAVNLGVHKPIPKPVKQEKTPKKKKTEEAAPASGGSGQ
;
A
#
# COMPACT_ATOMS: atom_id res chain seq x y z
N MET A 1 12.17 -29.65 30.14
CA MET A 1 12.70 -28.41 30.73
C MET A 1 12.26 -27.22 29.91
N ALA A 2 11.24 -26.51 30.36
CA ALA A 2 10.74 -25.32 29.73
C ALA A 2 11.50 -24.10 30.26
N ARG A 3 12.23 -23.38 29.40
CA ARG A 3 12.85 -22.11 29.78
C ARG A 3 11.81 -21.01 29.68
N ALA A 4 11.47 -20.43 30.83
CA ALA A 4 10.66 -19.21 30.90
C ALA A 4 11.44 -18.04 30.31
N VAL A 5 10.85 -17.36 29.33
CA VAL A 5 11.37 -16.10 28.77
C VAL A 5 10.85 -14.97 29.66
N THR A 6 11.72 -14.42 30.50
CA THR A 6 11.42 -13.24 31.30
C THR A 6 11.45 -12.02 30.39
N VAL A 7 10.30 -11.42 30.17
CA VAL A 7 10.18 -10.13 29.47
C VAL A 7 10.43 -9.02 30.48
N TYR A 8 11.54 -8.32 30.37
CA TYR A 8 11.81 -7.13 31.18
C TYR A 8 11.00 -5.95 30.62
N PHE A 9 9.98 -5.52 31.34
CA PHE A 9 9.34 -4.23 31.12
C PHE A 9 10.25 -3.13 31.66
N VAL A 10 10.79 -2.31 30.74
CA VAL A 10 11.49 -1.08 31.14
C VAL A 10 10.42 -0.08 31.59
N PRO A 11 10.48 0.42 32.85
CA PRO A 11 9.49 1.39 33.31
C PRO A 11 9.59 2.68 32.52
N MET A 12 8.49 3.08 31.88
CA MET A 12 8.38 4.38 31.19
C MET A 12 8.55 5.51 32.22
N THR A 13 9.59 6.32 32.05
CA THR A 13 9.80 7.50 32.89
C THR A 13 8.80 8.59 32.55
N ARG A 14 8.52 9.49 33.52
CA ARG A 14 7.60 10.65 33.34
C ARG A 14 7.94 11.52 32.14
N SER A 15 9.21 11.58 31.74
CA SER A 15 9.67 12.27 30.53
C SER A 15 9.22 11.60 29.23
N HIS A 16 9.14 10.26 29.17
CA HIS A 16 8.62 9.56 27.98
C HIS A 16 7.10 9.73 27.82
N LEU A 17 6.36 9.81 28.94
CA LEU A 17 4.93 10.13 28.95
C LEU A 17 4.67 11.58 28.53
N ALA A 18 5.50 12.53 28.98
CA ALA A 18 5.40 13.93 28.57
C ALA A 18 5.73 14.13 27.08
N LEU A 19 6.71 13.40 26.55
CA LEU A 19 7.04 13.43 25.11
C LEU A 19 5.90 12.83 24.26
N LEU A 20 5.28 11.74 24.73
CA LEU A 20 4.14 11.12 24.07
C LEU A 20 2.90 12.00 24.10
N SER A 21 2.64 12.70 25.22
CA SER A 21 1.53 13.65 25.33
C SER A 21 1.77 14.92 24.48
N LEU A 22 3.00 15.38 24.36
CA LEU A 22 3.35 16.51 23.48
C LEU A 22 3.17 16.17 22.00
N LEU A 23 3.46 14.92 21.61
CA LEU A 23 3.22 14.40 20.24
C LEU A 23 1.72 14.28 19.92
N LEU A 24 0.87 14.03 20.93
CA LEU A 24 -0.59 13.90 20.77
C LEU A 24 -1.31 15.26 20.74
N LEU A 25 -0.69 16.33 21.24
CA LEU A 25 -1.30 17.67 21.30
C LEU A 25 -1.18 18.48 19.99
N THR A 26 -0.38 18.01 19.01
CA THR A 26 -0.18 18.74 17.74
C THR A 26 -1.22 18.41 16.65
N THR A 27 -2.24 17.61 16.92
CA THR A 27 -3.20 17.11 15.91
C THR A 27 -4.55 17.84 15.91
N ALA A 28 -4.60 19.13 16.27
CA ALA A 28 -5.75 19.97 15.94
C ALA A 28 -5.64 20.54 14.50
N ALA A 29 -5.15 19.75 13.54
CA ALA A 29 -5.22 20.10 12.13
C ALA A 29 -6.62 19.71 11.62
N HIS A 30 -7.46 20.69 11.39
CA HIS A 30 -8.73 20.53 10.69
C HIS A 30 -8.46 20.04 9.28
N ALA A 31 -8.59 18.74 9.04
CA ALA A 31 -8.41 18.13 7.73
C ALA A 31 -9.72 18.29 6.94
N GLN A 32 -9.79 19.31 6.08
CA GLN A 32 -10.88 19.50 5.12
C GLN A 32 -10.75 18.47 4.00
N MET A 33 -11.87 17.98 3.48
CA MET A 33 -11.94 17.07 2.34
C MET A 33 -11.93 17.85 1.02
N GLY A 34 -11.38 17.24 -0.05
CA GLY A 34 -11.43 17.74 -1.42
C GLY A 34 -10.80 19.12 -1.65
N GLY A 35 -9.65 19.18 -2.30
CA GLY A 35 -8.92 20.44 -2.53
C GLY A 35 -8.17 21.01 -1.31
N SER A 36 -8.16 20.27 -0.21
CA SER A 36 -7.56 20.70 1.07
C SER A 36 -6.08 20.36 1.21
N SER A 37 -5.48 19.68 0.26
CA SER A 37 -4.06 19.33 0.27
C SER A 37 -3.45 19.49 -1.11
N THR A 38 -2.21 19.91 -1.11
CA THR A 38 -1.39 20.00 -2.32
C THR A 38 -0.68 18.66 -2.60
N PHE A 39 -0.09 18.50 -3.78
CA PHE A 39 0.68 17.33 -4.20
C PHE A 39 -0.08 15.99 -4.04
N ASN A 40 -1.39 15.98 -4.36
CA ASN A 40 -2.23 14.81 -4.25
C ASN A 40 -1.75 13.60 -5.09
N PHE A 41 -0.86 13.82 -6.07
CA PHE A 41 -0.23 12.75 -6.84
C PHE A 41 0.58 11.77 -5.98
N LEU A 42 1.03 12.18 -4.79
CA LEU A 42 1.69 11.29 -3.82
C LEU A 42 0.79 10.15 -3.34
N ASN A 43 -0.52 10.27 -3.53
CA ASN A 43 -1.53 9.26 -3.22
C ASN A 43 -1.86 8.34 -4.40
N LEU A 44 -1.31 8.60 -5.59
CA LEU A 44 -1.44 7.70 -6.72
C LEU A 44 -0.82 6.35 -6.42
N VAL A 45 -1.38 5.31 -7.02
CA VAL A 45 -0.95 3.91 -6.80
C VAL A 45 -0.31 3.40 -8.09
N PRO A 46 1.00 3.62 -8.30
CA PRO A 46 1.67 3.16 -9.52
C PRO A 46 1.85 1.64 -9.54
N SER A 47 2.09 1.01 -8.39
CA SER A 47 2.29 -0.43 -8.31
C SER A 47 1.05 -1.20 -8.72
N SER A 48 1.18 -1.97 -9.78
CA SER A 48 0.13 -2.89 -10.24
C SER A 48 -0.28 -3.90 -9.16
N ARG A 49 0.68 -4.36 -8.35
CA ARG A 49 0.39 -5.28 -7.26
C ARG A 49 -0.51 -4.65 -6.20
N VAL A 50 -0.17 -3.45 -5.76
CA VAL A 50 -0.94 -2.74 -4.72
C VAL A 50 -2.30 -2.32 -5.25
N ALA A 51 -2.38 -1.88 -6.49
CA ALA A 51 -3.63 -1.53 -7.15
C ALA A 51 -4.60 -2.71 -7.23
N ALA A 52 -4.11 -3.91 -7.59
CA ALA A 52 -4.89 -5.15 -7.58
C ALA A 52 -5.45 -5.49 -6.20
N MET A 53 -4.77 -5.06 -5.15
CA MET A 53 -5.13 -5.33 -3.75
C MET A 53 -5.91 -4.18 -3.10
N GLY A 54 -6.61 -3.36 -3.89
CA GLY A 54 -7.48 -2.29 -3.39
C GLY A 54 -6.79 -0.93 -3.23
N GLY A 55 -5.52 -0.79 -3.61
CA GLY A 55 -4.76 0.46 -3.59
C GLY A 55 -4.03 0.76 -2.28
N HIS A 56 -4.10 -0.11 -1.29
CA HIS A 56 -3.45 0.05 0.01
C HIS A 56 -2.78 -1.26 0.45
N MET A 57 -1.49 -1.22 0.76
CA MET A 57 -0.75 -2.39 1.25
C MET A 57 0.53 -1.97 1.96
N ASN A 58 0.67 -2.32 3.23
CA ASN A 58 1.85 -1.98 4.03
C ASN A 58 2.41 -3.15 4.87
N THR A 59 1.93 -4.40 4.63
CA THR A 59 2.19 -5.55 5.50
C THR A 59 2.90 -6.71 4.82
N ILE A 60 3.18 -6.64 3.52
CA ILE A 60 3.77 -7.76 2.79
C ILE A 60 5.30 -7.62 2.76
N ARG A 61 5.98 -8.65 3.24
CA ARG A 61 7.45 -8.75 3.23
C ARG A 61 7.86 -9.97 2.40
N ASP A 62 8.13 -9.76 1.13
CA ASP A 62 8.56 -10.81 0.20
C ASP A 62 9.59 -10.32 -0.85
N SER A 63 10.37 -9.30 -0.47
CA SER A 63 11.43 -8.69 -1.28
C SER A 63 10.91 -8.06 -2.59
N ASP A 64 9.69 -7.58 -2.59
CA ASP A 64 9.11 -6.78 -3.66
C ASP A 64 9.36 -5.29 -3.40
N LEU A 65 10.16 -4.67 -4.27
CA LEU A 65 10.60 -3.27 -4.11
C LEU A 65 9.45 -2.26 -4.23
N ASP A 66 8.40 -2.58 -5.00
CA ASP A 66 7.21 -1.74 -5.14
C ASP A 66 6.58 -1.36 -3.80
N LEU A 67 6.63 -2.29 -2.85
CA LEU A 67 5.97 -2.14 -1.56
C LEU A 67 6.69 -1.14 -0.64
N VAL A 68 7.96 -0.84 -0.91
CA VAL A 68 8.75 0.13 -0.12
C VAL A 68 8.18 1.54 -0.24
N LEU A 69 7.55 1.88 -1.39
CA LEU A 69 6.84 3.15 -1.57
C LEU A 69 5.68 3.33 -0.58
N TYR A 70 5.09 2.23 -0.10
CA TYR A 70 3.94 2.22 0.81
C TYR A 70 4.33 2.01 2.27
N ASN A 71 5.45 1.31 2.53
CA ASN A 71 6.00 1.13 3.87
C ASN A 71 7.52 0.94 3.79
N PRO A 72 8.32 1.94 4.20
CA PRO A 72 9.77 1.80 4.16
C PRO A 72 10.31 0.67 5.05
N ALA A 73 9.58 0.25 6.10
CA ALA A 73 10.00 -0.85 6.97
C ALA A 73 10.02 -2.23 6.27
N ILE A 74 9.47 -2.32 5.05
CA ILE A 74 9.51 -3.54 4.21
C ILE A 74 10.89 -3.76 3.61
N LEU A 75 11.66 -2.69 3.41
CA LEU A 75 12.97 -2.74 2.77
C LEU A 75 13.92 -3.64 3.55
N ASP A 76 14.52 -4.60 2.86
CA ASP A 76 15.47 -5.54 3.44
C ASP A 76 16.69 -5.79 2.52
N THR A 77 17.71 -6.46 3.05
CA THR A 77 18.93 -6.79 2.31
C THR A 77 18.68 -7.75 1.13
N GLY A 78 17.56 -8.48 1.14
CA GLY A 78 17.17 -9.35 0.02
C GLY A 78 16.78 -8.58 -1.24
N MET A 79 16.48 -7.28 -1.10
CA MET A 79 16.18 -6.40 -2.24
C MET A 79 17.45 -5.81 -2.91
N HIS A 80 18.65 -6.24 -2.50
CA HIS A 80 19.88 -5.77 -3.12
C HIS A 80 19.87 -5.97 -4.65
N LYS A 81 20.10 -4.87 -5.40
CA LYS A 81 20.06 -4.84 -6.87
C LYS A 81 18.67 -5.18 -7.46
N HIS A 82 17.59 -4.97 -6.73
CA HIS A 82 16.26 -4.99 -7.29
C HIS A 82 15.96 -3.65 -7.96
N MET A 83 15.30 -3.71 -9.09
CA MET A 83 14.79 -2.57 -9.84
C MET A 83 13.32 -2.83 -10.16
N VAL A 84 12.52 -1.77 -10.15
CA VAL A 84 11.11 -1.81 -10.53
C VAL A 84 10.78 -0.64 -11.45
N LEU A 85 9.90 -0.90 -12.40
CA LEU A 85 9.29 0.09 -13.30
C LEU A 85 7.79 -0.15 -13.34
N ASP A 86 7.04 0.88 -13.02
CA ASP A 86 5.58 0.89 -13.05
C ASP A 86 5.07 1.91 -14.04
N PHE A 87 4.00 1.57 -14.70
CA PHE A 87 3.28 2.46 -15.60
C PHE A 87 1.77 2.30 -15.42
N THR A 88 1.09 3.41 -15.31
CA THR A 88 -0.36 3.49 -15.22
C THR A 88 -0.91 4.45 -16.23
N ASN A 89 -1.82 3.96 -17.06
CA ASN A 89 -2.67 4.78 -17.90
C ASN A 89 -3.97 5.05 -17.15
N PHE A 90 -4.23 6.33 -16.89
CA PHE A 90 -5.38 6.80 -16.14
C PHE A 90 -6.36 7.51 -17.08
N TYR A 91 -7.49 7.99 -16.55
CA TYR A 91 -8.51 8.71 -17.31
C TYR A 91 -8.00 10.08 -17.77
N GLY A 92 -8.64 10.63 -18.82
CA GLY A 92 -8.38 11.98 -19.29
C GLY A 92 -7.00 12.21 -19.87
N GLY A 93 -6.30 11.14 -20.31
CA GLY A 93 -4.94 11.25 -20.84
C GLY A 93 -3.85 11.38 -19.78
N VAL A 94 -4.21 11.27 -18.49
CA VAL A 94 -3.26 11.27 -17.39
C VAL A 94 -2.46 9.98 -17.38
N ASN A 95 -1.14 10.08 -17.30
CA ASN A 95 -0.24 8.94 -17.17
C ASN A 95 0.68 9.18 -15.99
N TYR A 96 0.92 8.14 -15.20
CA TYR A 96 1.87 8.21 -14.11
C TYR A 96 2.65 6.90 -13.98
N GLY A 97 3.81 7.00 -13.40
CA GLY A 97 4.69 5.85 -13.24
C GLY A 97 5.66 6.01 -12.10
N TYR A 98 6.31 4.93 -11.78
CA TYR A 98 7.32 4.85 -10.75
C TYR A 98 8.52 4.06 -11.24
N ALA A 99 9.72 4.55 -10.92
CA ALA A 99 10.96 3.82 -11.11
C ALA A 99 11.69 3.74 -9.78
N GLY A 100 12.07 2.54 -9.35
CA GLY A 100 12.74 2.30 -8.09
C GLY A 100 13.96 1.39 -8.23
N TYR A 101 14.97 1.62 -7.39
CA TYR A 101 16.17 0.80 -7.29
C TYR A 101 16.59 0.65 -5.83
N ALA A 102 16.91 -0.58 -5.42
CA ALA A 102 17.39 -0.88 -4.07
C ALA A 102 18.82 -1.39 -4.08
N HIS A 103 19.59 -0.90 -3.11
CA HIS A 103 20.97 -1.29 -2.90
C HIS A 103 21.25 -1.49 -1.41
N ASP A 104 21.92 -2.59 -1.08
CA ASP A 104 22.40 -2.82 0.28
C ASP A 104 23.81 -2.27 0.43
N LEU A 105 23.92 -1.19 1.19
CA LEU A 105 25.20 -0.56 1.53
C LEU A 105 25.74 -1.23 2.80
N LYS A 106 26.77 -2.06 2.67
CA LYS A 106 27.34 -2.92 3.73
C LYS A 106 27.51 -2.24 5.10
N LYS A 107 27.76 -0.92 5.13
CA LYS A 107 27.95 -0.15 6.38
C LYS A 107 26.70 0.52 6.90
N VAL A 108 25.76 0.86 6.02
CA VAL A 108 24.53 1.66 6.31
C VAL A 108 23.29 0.76 6.40
N GLY A 109 23.30 -0.33 5.62
CA GLY A 109 22.15 -1.22 5.44
C GLY A 109 21.41 -0.99 4.13
N PRO A 110 20.22 -1.59 3.97
CA PRO A 110 19.46 -1.48 2.74
C PRO A 110 18.91 -0.07 2.54
N MET A 111 19.13 0.46 1.35
CA MET A 111 18.58 1.72 0.86
C MET A 111 17.82 1.51 -0.44
N ALA A 112 16.76 2.28 -0.65
CA ALA A 112 16.04 2.32 -1.92
C ALA A 112 15.88 3.76 -2.37
N PHE A 113 16.01 3.96 -3.67
CA PHE A 113 15.83 5.25 -4.34
C PHE A 113 14.73 5.10 -5.37
N GLY A 114 13.92 6.12 -5.55
CA GLY A 114 12.86 6.06 -6.55
C GLY A 114 12.39 7.43 -6.99
N ILE A 115 11.71 7.41 -8.14
CA ILE A 115 11.13 8.56 -8.80
C ILE A 115 9.67 8.23 -9.11
N LEU A 116 8.74 9.02 -8.59
CA LEU A 116 7.34 9.02 -8.94
C LEU A 116 7.08 10.21 -9.87
N TYR A 117 6.50 9.97 -11.03
CA TYR A 117 6.20 10.99 -12.03
C TYR A 117 4.75 10.88 -12.48
N ALA A 118 4.06 12.01 -12.55
CA ALA A 118 2.72 12.12 -13.10
C ALA A 118 2.69 13.20 -14.20
N ASN A 119 2.06 12.86 -15.33
CA ASN A 119 1.84 13.75 -16.45
C ASN A 119 0.33 13.87 -16.67
N TYR A 120 -0.17 15.10 -16.63
CA TYR A 120 -1.59 15.41 -16.78
C TYR A 120 -1.96 15.81 -18.22
N GLY A 121 -0.99 15.73 -19.13
CA GLY A 121 -1.16 16.14 -20.52
C GLY A 121 -0.99 17.65 -20.73
N SER A 122 -1.54 18.13 -21.83
CA SER A 122 -1.54 19.55 -22.19
C SER A 122 -2.97 20.05 -22.34
N ALA A 123 -3.20 21.30 -21.92
CA ALA A 123 -4.47 22.00 -22.09
C ALA A 123 -4.26 23.28 -22.90
N THR A 124 -5.24 23.64 -23.71
CA THR A 124 -5.25 24.92 -24.42
C THR A 124 -5.68 26.01 -23.43
N MET A 125 -4.84 27.04 -23.27
CA MET A 125 -5.21 28.24 -22.55
C MET A 125 -6.09 29.11 -23.43
N THR A 126 -7.20 29.60 -22.87
CA THR A 126 -8.12 30.51 -23.57
C THR A 126 -8.29 31.79 -22.73
N ASN A 127 -8.48 32.90 -23.42
CA ASN A 127 -8.88 34.15 -22.79
C ASN A 127 -10.39 34.14 -22.44
N GLU A 128 -10.89 35.25 -21.91
CA GLU A 128 -12.30 35.43 -21.53
C GLU A 128 -13.27 35.32 -22.71
N PHE A 129 -12.76 35.52 -23.94
CA PHE A 129 -13.53 35.43 -25.17
C PHE A 129 -13.44 34.03 -25.86
N GLY A 130 -12.73 33.06 -25.21
CA GLY A 130 -12.56 31.70 -25.75
C GLY A 130 -11.47 31.59 -26.81
N GLU A 131 -10.68 32.67 -27.11
CA GLU A 131 -9.57 32.62 -28.04
C GLU A 131 -8.36 31.90 -27.46
N SER A 132 -7.69 31.09 -28.29
CA SER A 132 -6.52 30.32 -27.82
C SER A 132 -5.32 31.24 -27.57
N MET A 133 -4.80 31.18 -26.35
CA MET A 133 -3.58 31.88 -25.90
C MET A 133 -2.34 30.98 -25.86
N GLY A 134 -2.43 29.77 -26.41
CA GLY A 134 -1.36 28.80 -26.42
C GLY A 134 -1.71 27.52 -25.67
N THR A 135 -0.70 26.70 -25.43
CA THR A 135 -0.84 25.42 -24.69
C THR A 135 0.00 25.44 -23.44
N THR A 136 -0.51 24.86 -22.38
CA THR A 136 0.24 24.63 -21.14
C THR A 136 0.27 23.13 -20.81
N SER A 137 1.32 22.67 -20.14
CA SER A 137 1.44 21.30 -19.67
C SER A 137 1.50 21.28 -18.14
N SER A 138 1.03 20.19 -17.57
CA SER A 138 1.06 19.99 -16.10
C SER A 138 1.71 18.66 -15.78
N ASN A 139 2.62 18.68 -14.81
CA ASN A 139 3.33 17.48 -14.36
C ASN A 139 3.80 17.61 -12.91
N ASP A 140 3.91 16.48 -12.27
CA ASP A 140 4.41 16.33 -10.89
C ASP A 140 5.55 15.31 -10.85
N LEU A 141 6.54 15.57 -10.02
CA LEU A 141 7.71 14.73 -9.79
C LEU A 141 7.99 14.62 -8.30
N ALA A 142 8.22 13.42 -7.80
CA ALA A 142 8.77 13.19 -6.48
C ALA A 142 9.97 12.25 -6.56
N VAL A 143 11.11 12.70 -6.04
CA VAL A 143 12.29 11.85 -5.85
C VAL A 143 12.38 11.47 -4.39
N HIS A 144 12.64 10.21 -4.11
CA HIS A 144 12.71 9.74 -2.73
C HIS A 144 13.89 8.81 -2.46
N ALA A 145 14.32 8.82 -1.20
CA ALA A 145 15.29 7.88 -0.65
C ALA A 145 14.72 7.25 0.61
N SER A 146 14.74 5.92 0.67
CA SER A 146 14.25 5.12 1.80
C SER A 146 15.38 4.35 2.44
N TRP A 147 15.32 4.23 3.77
CA TRP A 147 16.23 3.43 4.56
C TRP A 147 15.45 2.63 5.59
N ALA A 148 15.89 1.40 5.86
CA ALA A 148 15.28 0.57 6.88
C ALA A 148 16.29 -0.20 7.70
N LYS A 149 15.87 -0.57 8.90
CA LYS A 149 16.64 -1.39 9.84
C LYS A 149 15.76 -2.44 10.49
N GLY A 150 16.24 -3.67 10.52
CA GLY A 150 15.62 -4.76 11.28
C GLY A 150 16.08 -4.74 12.73
N PHE A 151 15.16 -4.92 13.66
CA PHE A 151 15.39 -5.02 15.10
C PHE A 151 15.05 -6.45 15.55
N GLY A 152 16.06 -7.30 15.65
CA GLY A 152 15.87 -8.72 15.90
C GLY A 152 15.22 -9.46 14.72
N LYS A 153 14.42 -10.48 15.02
CA LYS A 153 13.82 -11.37 14.02
C LYS A 153 12.43 -10.91 13.55
N TYR A 154 11.78 -10.07 14.33
CA TYR A 154 10.34 -9.83 14.18
C TYR A 154 9.99 -8.39 13.88
N PHE A 155 10.84 -7.44 14.23
CA PHE A 155 10.59 -6.02 14.04
C PHE A 155 11.47 -5.43 12.95
N SER A 156 10.90 -4.52 12.16
CA SER A 156 11.64 -3.61 11.30
C SER A 156 11.01 -2.22 11.35
N ALA A 157 11.84 -1.22 11.17
CA ALA A 157 11.39 0.16 10.99
C ALA A 157 12.15 0.79 9.84
N GLY A 158 11.53 1.77 9.19
CA GLY A 158 12.12 2.47 8.07
C GLY A 158 11.61 3.89 7.95
N VAL A 159 12.37 4.68 7.22
CA VAL A 159 12.06 6.08 6.93
C VAL A 159 12.28 6.36 5.45
N THR A 160 11.51 7.29 4.90
CA THR A 160 11.68 7.80 3.54
C THR A 160 11.73 9.32 3.59
N ALA A 161 12.65 9.93 2.86
CA ALA A 161 12.65 11.35 2.57
C ALA A 161 12.26 11.57 1.11
N LYS A 162 11.42 12.57 0.85
CA LYS A 162 10.89 12.91 -0.49
C LYS A 162 11.12 14.38 -0.80
N LEU A 163 11.65 14.65 -1.97
CA LEU A 163 11.68 15.99 -2.57
C LEU A 163 10.65 16.02 -3.70
N ILE A 164 9.79 17.02 -3.66
CA ILE A 164 8.62 17.13 -4.54
C ILE A 164 8.77 18.40 -5.38
N TYR A 165 8.53 18.27 -6.67
CA TYR A 165 8.40 19.37 -7.62
C TYR A 165 7.10 19.19 -8.39
N SER A 166 6.34 20.26 -8.52
CA SER A 166 5.09 20.28 -9.26
C SER A 166 5.03 21.51 -10.15
N ASN A 167 4.57 21.30 -11.39
CA ASN A 167 4.22 22.36 -12.33
C ASN A 167 2.77 22.14 -12.78
N LEU A 168 1.90 23.05 -12.42
CA LEU A 168 0.50 23.03 -12.81
C LEU A 168 0.17 24.29 -13.61
N ALA A 169 -0.05 24.13 -14.92
CA ALA A 169 -0.40 25.23 -15.82
C ALA A 169 0.56 26.44 -15.78
N GLY A 170 1.87 26.19 -15.57
CA GLY A 170 2.90 27.22 -15.45
C GLY A 170 3.18 27.70 -14.04
N TYR A 171 2.38 27.30 -13.05
CA TYR A 171 2.65 27.58 -11.62
C TYR A 171 3.50 26.45 -11.03
N ASN A 172 4.60 26.84 -10.39
CA ASN A 172 5.54 25.88 -9.82
C ASN A 172 5.42 25.83 -8.29
N ALA A 173 5.54 24.64 -7.74
CA ALA A 173 5.62 24.44 -6.30
C ALA A 173 6.70 23.40 -5.96
N VAL A 174 7.31 23.57 -4.79
CA VAL A 174 8.32 22.65 -4.26
C VAL A 174 7.93 22.24 -2.85
N GLY A 175 8.11 20.98 -2.51
CA GLY A 175 7.81 20.46 -1.18
C GLY A 175 8.82 19.43 -0.68
N LEU A 176 8.80 19.26 0.64
CA LEU A 176 9.50 18.17 1.32
C LEU A 176 8.49 17.34 2.08
N ALA A 177 8.64 16.03 2.00
CA ALA A 177 7.83 15.09 2.76
C ALA A 177 8.70 13.95 3.31
N GLY A 178 8.19 13.29 4.34
CA GLY A 178 8.79 12.09 4.89
C GLY A 178 7.73 11.03 5.18
N ASP A 179 8.17 9.77 5.14
CA ASP A 179 7.37 8.65 5.60
C ASP A 179 8.09 7.93 6.74
N ILE A 180 7.33 7.39 7.67
CA ILE A 180 7.82 6.53 8.74
C ILE A 180 7.02 5.25 8.68
N GLY A 181 7.72 4.11 8.70
CA GLY A 181 7.11 2.80 8.71
C GLY A 181 7.61 1.93 9.84
N ALA A 182 6.73 1.10 10.36
CA ALA A 182 7.04 0.03 11.30
C ALA A 182 6.35 -1.25 10.85
N MET A 183 7.01 -2.39 11.09
CA MET A 183 6.47 -3.69 10.77
C MET A 183 6.82 -4.69 11.85
N PHE A 184 5.83 -5.49 12.21
CA PHE A 184 5.98 -6.66 13.05
C PHE A 184 5.65 -7.92 12.25
N HIS A 185 6.58 -8.87 12.19
CA HIS A 185 6.40 -10.15 11.51
C HIS A 185 6.47 -11.30 12.51
N HIS A 186 5.32 -11.94 12.76
CA HIS A 186 5.21 -13.05 13.68
C HIS A 186 5.60 -14.39 13.01
N PRO A 187 6.23 -15.35 13.73
CA PRO A 187 6.63 -16.66 13.18
C PRO A 187 5.49 -17.48 12.57
N THR A 188 4.25 -17.25 13.02
CA THR A 188 3.05 -17.91 12.50
C THR A 188 2.48 -17.26 11.24
N ASN A 189 3.31 -16.51 10.49
CA ASN A 189 2.95 -15.83 9.24
C ASN A 189 1.90 -14.70 9.39
N TRP A 190 1.77 -14.10 10.57
CA TRP A 190 1.08 -12.83 10.74
C TRP A 190 2.07 -11.69 10.52
N THR A 191 1.60 -10.65 9.85
CA THR A 191 2.37 -9.42 9.68
C THR A 191 1.46 -8.24 9.98
N ILE A 192 1.94 -7.31 10.80
CA ILE A 192 1.27 -6.05 11.13
C ILE A 192 2.17 -4.93 10.64
N GLY A 193 1.63 -3.98 9.91
CA GLY A 193 2.33 -2.80 9.41
C GLY A 193 1.62 -1.53 9.86
N LEU A 194 2.39 -0.56 10.33
CA LEU A 194 1.93 0.79 10.65
C LEU A 194 2.77 1.77 9.83
N THR A 195 2.11 2.72 9.16
CA THR A 195 2.80 3.73 8.35
C THR A 195 2.17 5.09 8.51
N LEU A 196 3.02 6.10 8.65
CA LEU A 196 2.70 7.51 8.50
C LEU A 196 3.38 7.98 7.22
N ARG A 197 2.59 8.43 6.24
CA ARG A 197 3.08 8.84 4.92
C ARG A 197 2.82 10.31 4.66
N ASN A 198 3.71 10.90 3.86
CA ASN A 198 3.60 12.27 3.37
C ASN A 198 3.54 13.32 4.49
N ALA A 199 4.23 13.10 5.61
CA ALA A 199 4.39 14.11 6.65
C ALA A 199 5.40 15.17 6.17
N GLY A 200 4.97 16.43 6.03
CA GLY A 200 5.82 17.48 5.51
C GLY A 200 5.07 18.75 5.16
N GLY A 201 5.66 19.56 4.29
CA GLY A 201 5.10 20.83 3.88
C GLY A 201 5.64 21.34 2.55
N GLN A 202 4.99 22.38 2.02
CA GLN A 202 5.50 23.14 0.89
C GLN A 202 6.65 24.04 1.31
N LEU A 203 7.68 24.12 0.50
CA LEU A 203 8.76 25.09 0.60
C LEU A 203 8.47 26.31 -0.29
N VAL A 204 7.90 26.06 -1.47
CA VAL A 204 7.44 27.07 -2.41
C VAL A 204 6.01 26.71 -2.80
N SER A 205 5.06 27.65 -2.59
CA SER A 205 3.65 27.46 -2.97
C SER A 205 3.36 28.00 -4.36
N TYR A 206 2.32 27.49 -5.01
CA TYR A 206 1.90 27.94 -6.35
C TYR A 206 1.51 29.44 -6.40
N SER A 207 0.92 29.96 -5.31
CA SER A 207 0.44 31.32 -5.23
C SER A 207 1.42 32.29 -4.58
N GLY A 208 2.53 31.80 -4.01
CA GLY A 208 3.46 32.59 -3.21
C GLY A 208 2.95 33.00 -1.81
N ASN A 209 1.69 32.77 -1.51
CA ASN A 209 1.02 33.15 -0.27
C ASN A 209 0.67 31.91 0.58
N GLY A 210 1.56 31.58 1.51
CA GLY A 210 1.33 30.46 2.45
C GLY A 210 1.54 29.10 1.82
N GLY A 211 1.72 28.07 2.66
CA GLY A 211 1.84 26.67 2.26
C GLY A 211 0.54 25.91 2.53
N GLU A 212 0.10 25.12 1.57
CA GLU A 212 -1.00 24.18 1.75
C GLU A 212 -0.48 22.88 2.40
N PRO A 213 -1.30 22.18 3.20
CA PRO A 213 -0.90 20.92 3.82
C PRO A 213 -0.68 19.82 2.77
N LEU A 214 0.23 18.90 3.04
CA LEU A 214 0.45 17.71 2.25
C LEU A 214 -0.62 16.65 2.57
N PRO A 215 -0.82 15.66 1.66
CA PRO A 215 -1.81 14.60 1.85
C PRO A 215 -1.32 13.55 2.85
N LEU A 216 -1.24 13.93 4.13
CA LEU A 216 -0.83 13.06 5.24
C LEU A 216 -1.73 11.83 5.35
N ARG A 217 -1.12 10.65 5.53
CA ARG A 217 -1.84 9.38 5.72
C ARG A 217 -1.26 8.55 6.84
N LEU A 218 -2.13 8.11 7.74
CA LEU A 218 -1.85 7.11 8.76
C LEU A 218 -2.60 5.82 8.41
N GLU A 219 -1.85 4.73 8.21
CA GLU A 219 -2.40 3.45 7.77
C GLU A 219 -1.92 2.31 8.66
N LEU A 220 -2.84 1.45 9.07
CA LEU A 220 -2.59 0.20 9.80
C LEU A 220 -2.99 -0.98 8.94
N GLY A 221 -2.16 -1.99 8.86
CA GLY A 221 -2.46 -3.20 8.11
C GLY A 221 -2.20 -4.46 8.91
N VAL A 222 -2.95 -5.49 8.59
CA VAL A 222 -2.74 -6.85 9.11
C VAL A 222 -2.86 -7.83 7.95
N SER A 223 -1.87 -8.73 7.82
CA SER A 223 -1.89 -9.80 6.85
C SER A 223 -1.62 -11.15 7.48
N LYS A 224 -2.24 -12.18 6.93
CA LYS A 224 -2.02 -13.57 7.29
C LYS A 224 -1.76 -14.40 6.05
N LYS A 225 -0.60 -15.04 5.97
CA LYS A 225 -0.33 -16.08 4.97
C LYS A 225 -0.73 -17.43 5.56
N LEU A 226 -1.65 -18.12 4.90
CA LEU A 226 -2.14 -19.42 5.37
C LEU A 226 -1.05 -20.50 5.23
N LYS A 227 -1.03 -21.44 6.15
CA LYS A 227 0.03 -22.47 6.22
C LYS A 227 -0.13 -23.54 5.13
N TYR A 228 -1.37 -23.98 4.88
CA TYR A 228 -1.67 -25.12 4.01
C TYR A 228 -2.15 -24.70 2.61
N VAL A 229 -2.65 -23.48 2.49
CA VAL A 229 -3.11 -22.92 1.22
C VAL A 229 -2.18 -21.77 0.85
N PRO A 230 -1.71 -21.65 -0.39
CA PRO A 230 -0.83 -20.57 -0.83
C PRO A 230 -1.59 -19.25 -0.98
N LEU A 231 -2.45 -18.93 -0.01
CA LEU A 231 -3.31 -17.75 0.06
C LEU A 231 -2.83 -16.83 1.18
N ARG A 232 -2.72 -15.55 0.87
CA ARG A 232 -2.54 -14.45 1.82
C ARG A 232 -3.82 -13.64 1.85
N ILE A 233 -4.33 -13.37 3.03
CA ILE A 233 -5.45 -12.46 3.27
C ILE A 233 -4.88 -11.24 4.00
N SER A 234 -5.31 -10.06 3.59
CA SER A 234 -4.87 -8.80 4.20
C SER A 234 -6.06 -7.87 4.42
N VAL A 235 -6.03 -7.17 5.52
CA VAL A 235 -6.97 -6.11 5.89
C VAL A 235 -6.16 -4.86 6.17
N MET A 236 -6.49 -3.79 5.48
CA MET A 236 -5.89 -2.47 5.67
C MET A 236 -6.92 -1.52 6.24
N ILE A 237 -6.49 -0.68 7.14
CA ILE A 237 -7.26 0.43 7.69
C ILE A 237 -6.53 1.71 7.28
N LYS A 238 -7.14 2.46 6.38
CA LYS A 238 -6.58 3.68 5.78
C LYS A 238 -7.07 4.94 6.48
N ASP A 239 -6.33 6.01 6.32
CA ASP A 239 -6.72 7.38 6.70
C ASP A 239 -7.16 7.53 8.17
N LEU A 240 -6.46 6.82 9.10
CA LEU A 240 -6.76 6.83 10.54
C LEU A 240 -6.66 8.21 11.21
N GLN A 241 -6.03 9.18 10.56
CA GLN A 241 -5.96 10.57 11.02
C GLN A 241 -7.29 11.33 10.85
N ARG A 242 -8.26 10.77 10.12
CA ARG A 242 -9.60 11.32 9.90
C ARG A 242 -10.64 10.34 10.36
N MET A 243 -11.54 10.75 11.24
CA MET A 243 -12.61 9.87 11.73
C MET A 243 -13.80 9.78 10.76
N ASP A 244 -14.06 10.85 10.03
CA ASP A 244 -15.12 10.92 9.02
C ASP A 244 -14.52 11.07 7.63
N LEU A 245 -14.74 10.08 6.77
CA LEU A 245 -14.35 10.08 5.36
C LEU A 245 -15.55 10.38 4.44
N THR A 246 -16.66 10.86 4.99
CA THR A 246 -17.84 11.22 4.20
C THR A 246 -17.61 12.59 3.58
N TYR A 247 -17.70 12.67 2.26
CA TYR A 247 -17.70 13.95 1.56
C TYR A 247 -19.04 14.66 1.75
N ARG A 248 -18.99 15.89 2.19
CA ARG A 248 -20.14 16.82 2.19
C ARG A 248 -19.79 17.97 1.26
N ASP A 249 -20.66 18.28 0.32
CA ASP A 249 -20.50 19.43 -0.55
C ASP A 249 -20.61 20.72 0.27
N PRO A 250 -19.55 21.51 0.39
CA PRO A 250 -19.58 22.76 1.17
C PRO A 250 -20.45 23.84 0.53
N THR A 251 -20.78 23.72 -0.76
CA THR A 251 -21.64 24.67 -1.46
C THR A 251 -23.12 24.37 -1.27
N ASN A 252 -23.45 23.15 -0.88
CA ASN A 252 -24.81 22.73 -0.56
C ASN A 252 -25.01 22.75 0.96
N SER A 253 -25.14 23.95 1.54
CA SER A 253 -25.36 24.14 2.98
C SER A 253 -26.78 23.84 3.43
N GLY A 254 -27.68 23.48 2.50
CA GLY A 254 -29.03 23.01 2.78
C GLY A 254 -29.09 21.48 2.99
N PRO A 255 -30.18 20.95 3.55
CA PRO A 255 -30.40 19.51 3.54
C PRO A 255 -30.43 19.04 2.09
N ASP A 256 -29.72 17.93 1.81
CA ASP A 256 -29.85 17.25 0.53
C ASP A 256 -31.35 16.96 0.29
N VAL A 257 -31.89 17.49 -0.79
CA VAL A 257 -33.30 17.32 -1.13
C VAL A 257 -33.39 16.24 -2.20
N ASP A 258 -34.22 15.25 -1.99
CA ASP A 258 -34.52 14.26 -3.02
C ASP A 258 -35.11 14.99 -4.25
N PRO A 259 -34.43 14.95 -5.40
CA PRO A 259 -34.86 15.68 -6.60
C PRO A 259 -36.21 15.21 -7.14
N LEU A 260 -36.73 14.05 -6.69
CA LEU A 260 -38.04 13.49 -7.11
C LEU A 260 -39.15 13.83 -6.14
N THR A 261 -38.87 13.85 -4.83
CA THR A 261 -39.92 14.04 -3.80
C THR A 261 -39.89 15.43 -3.17
N GLY A 262 -38.80 16.18 -3.32
CA GLY A 262 -38.62 17.48 -2.67
C GLY A 262 -38.39 17.39 -1.15
N GLU A 263 -38.35 16.20 -0.60
CA GLU A 263 -38.16 16.00 0.84
C GLU A 263 -36.67 16.11 1.20
N ALA A 264 -36.41 16.71 2.37
CA ALA A 264 -35.05 16.78 2.91
C ALA A 264 -34.57 15.37 3.26
N ILE A 265 -33.46 14.95 2.64
CA ILE A 265 -32.78 13.70 3.00
C ILE A 265 -32.09 13.94 4.35
N GLU A 266 -32.70 13.47 5.44
CA GLU A 266 -32.01 13.45 6.73
C GLU A 266 -30.80 12.52 6.64
N TYR A 267 -29.62 13.12 6.54
CA TYR A 267 -28.38 12.37 6.63
C TYR A 267 -28.15 11.96 8.09
N SER A 268 -28.61 10.78 8.44
CA SER A 268 -28.21 10.13 9.69
C SER A 268 -26.83 9.49 9.49
N PRO A 269 -25.76 9.96 10.14
CA PRO A 269 -24.43 9.38 9.99
C PRO A 269 -24.47 7.94 10.53
N ASN A 270 -24.44 6.97 9.63
CA ASN A 270 -24.31 5.57 10.01
C ASN A 270 -22.86 5.33 10.45
N ILE A 271 -22.62 5.27 11.76
CA ILE A 271 -21.28 5.02 12.35
C ILE A 271 -20.62 3.78 11.73
N GLY A 272 -21.42 2.75 11.43
CA GLY A 272 -20.93 1.54 10.76
C GLY A 272 -20.40 1.81 9.37
N ASP A 273 -21.07 2.66 8.57
CA ASP A 273 -20.61 3.07 7.24
C ASP A 273 -19.33 3.91 7.35
N ALA A 274 -19.29 4.88 8.28
CA ALA A 274 -18.11 5.72 8.50
C ALA A 274 -16.87 4.87 8.85
N ILE A 275 -17.02 3.91 9.75
CA ILE A 275 -15.93 2.97 10.12
C ILE A 275 -15.52 2.12 8.92
N MET A 276 -16.49 1.53 8.20
CA MET A 276 -16.21 0.64 7.07
C MET A 276 -15.51 1.33 5.91
N ARG A 277 -15.63 2.65 5.73
CA ARG A 277 -14.92 3.44 4.70
C ARG A 277 -13.41 3.40 4.85
N HIS A 278 -12.90 3.13 6.04
CA HIS A 278 -11.48 2.94 6.29
C HIS A 278 -10.96 1.58 5.83
N PHE A 279 -11.82 0.58 5.66
CA PHE A 279 -11.38 -0.79 5.41
C PHE A 279 -11.15 -1.10 3.95
N VAL A 280 -10.03 -1.77 3.71
CA VAL A 280 -9.68 -2.38 2.42
C VAL A 280 -9.33 -3.84 2.66
N PHE A 281 -10.04 -4.73 1.96
CA PHE A 281 -9.85 -6.18 2.05
C PHE A 281 -9.13 -6.67 0.81
N SER A 282 -8.17 -7.58 0.96
CA SER A 282 -7.46 -8.13 -0.19
C SER A 282 -7.02 -9.56 0.02
N GLY A 283 -6.85 -10.26 -1.10
CA GLY A 283 -6.35 -11.63 -1.17
C GLY A 283 -5.32 -11.80 -2.28
N GLU A 284 -4.25 -12.54 -1.98
CA GLU A 284 -3.23 -12.92 -2.95
C GLU A 284 -3.03 -14.44 -2.91
N LEU A 285 -3.35 -15.11 -4.03
CA LEU A 285 -3.16 -16.55 -4.23
C LEU A 285 -1.92 -16.76 -5.10
N THR A 286 -0.94 -17.52 -4.59
CA THR A 286 0.30 -17.84 -5.31
C THR A 286 0.30 -19.28 -5.81
N ILE A 287 0.17 -19.48 -7.12
CA ILE A 287 0.12 -20.79 -7.76
C ILE A 287 1.53 -21.16 -8.26
N LEU A 288 1.99 -22.37 -7.95
CA LEU A 288 3.29 -22.91 -8.36
C LEU A 288 4.49 -21.97 -8.07
N ARG A 289 4.36 -21.05 -7.11
CA ARG A 289 5.36 -20.01 -6.76
C ARG A 289 5.72 -19.06 -7.92
N ARG A 290 4.95 -19.06 -8.99
CA ARG A 290 5.23 -18.27 -10.21
C ARG A 290 4.07 -17.42 -10.67
N ILE A 291 2.84 -17.84 -10.44
CA ILE A 291 1.62 -17.13 -10.86
C ILE A 291 0.95 -16.61 -9.61
N MET A 292 0.66 -15.33 -9.58
CA MET A 292 0.02 -14.64 -8.45
C MET A 292 -1.30 -14.06 -8.94
N LEU A 293 -2.40 -14.54 -8.37
CA LEU A 293 -3.73 -13.96 -8.58
C LEU A 293 -4.06 -13.08 -7.39
N ARG A 294 -4.55 -11.88 -7.64
CA ARG A 294 -4.84 -10.88 -6.63
C ARG A 294 -6.22 -10.31 -6.81
N MET A 295 -6.88 -10.06 -5.69
CA MET A 295 -8.17 -9.37 -5.64
C MET A 295 -8.17 -8.41 -4.46
N GLY A 296 -8.83 -7.27 -4.63
CA GLY A 296 -9.00 -6.26 -3.61
C GLY A 296 -10.40 -5.66 -3.64
N TYR A 297 -10.89 -5.28 -2.47
CA TYR A 297 -12.12 -4.56 -2.29
C TYR A 297 -11.92 -3.38 -1.34
N ASN A 298 -12.12 -2.18 -1.85
CA ASN A 298 -12.01 -0.93 -1.10
C ASN A 298 -13.42 -0.36 -0.88
N TYR A 299 -13.90 -0.49 0.36
CA TYR A 299 -15.25 -0.08 0.72
C TYR A 299 -15.43 1.44 0.60
N GLY A 300 -14.46 2.25 1.06
CA GLY A 300 -14.51 3.71 0.93
C GLY A 300 -14.65 4.14 -0.52
N ARG A 301 -13.80 3.60 -1.41
CA ARG A 301 -13.89 3.86 -2.86
C ARG A 301 -15.24 3.49 -3.44
N ARG A 302 -15.83 2.39 -2.98
CA ARG A 302 -17.17 2.00 -3.41
C ARG A 302 -18.22 3.03 -3.03
N GLN A 303 -18.15 3.55 -1.82
CA GLN A 303 -19.15 4.53 -1.35
C GLN A 303 -18.99 5.91 -2.00
N GLU A 304 -17.74 6.33 -2.24
CA GLU A 304 -17.44 7.64 -2.83
C GLU A 304 -17.77 7.71 -4.33
N LEU A 305 -17.58 6.60 -5.06
CA LEU A 305 -17.60 6.60 -6.52
C LEU A 305 -18.77 5.80 -7.12
N LYS A 306 -19.65 5.22 -6.29
CA LYS A 306 -20.85 4.55 -6.79
C LYS A 306 -21.84 5.58 -7.33
N VAL A 307 -22.44 5.29 -8.47
CA VAL A 307 -23.58 6.02 -9.01
C VAL A 307 -24.82 5.16 -8.82
N SER A 308 -25.92 5.75 -8.35
CA SER A 308 -27.17 5.05 -8.02
C SER A 308 -27.75 4.28 -9.20
N THR A 309 -27.59 4.81 -10.42
CA THR A 309 -28.14 4.23 -11.65
C THR A 309 -27.36 3.03 -12.19
N SER A 310 -26.11 2.82 -11.76
CA SER A 310 -25.29 1.69 -12.21
C SER A 310 -24.28 1.28 -11.12
N PRO A 311 -24.63 0.26 -10.32
CA PRO A 311 -23.76 -0.21 -9.22
C PRO A 311 -22.57 -1.01 -9.72
N ALA A 312 -21.89 -0.60 -10.78
CA ALA A 312 -20.78 -1.28 -11.42
C ALA A 312 -19.77 -1.90 -10.43
N THR A 313 -18.69 -2.47 -10.92
CA THR A 313 -17.62 -3.09 -10.14
C THR A 313 -16.71 -2.10 -9.40
N VAL A 314 -17.19 -0.86 -9.17
CA VAL A 314 -16.47 0.18 -8.42
C VAL A 314 -16.10 -0.31 -7.03
N GLY A 315 -14.87 -0.03 -6.61
CA GLY A 315 -14.29 -0.53 -5.36
C GLY A 315 -13.61 -1.89 -5.47
N PHE A 316 -13.92 -2.69 -6.51
CA PHE A 316 -13.20 -3.93 -6.80
C PHE A 316 -11.97 -3.68 -7.67
N SER A 317 -10.94 -4.47 -7.42
CA SER A 317 -9.72 -4.52 -8.21
C SER A 317 -9.23 -5.97 -8.31
N TRP A 318 -8.54 -6.27 -9.39
CA TRP A 318 -7.94 -7.57 -9.59
C TRP A 318 -6.61 -7.44 -10.35
N GLY A 319 -5.79 -8.48 -10.28
CA GLY A 319 -4.52 -8.50 -10.98
C GLY A 319 -3.91 -9.86 -11.08
N LEU A 320 -3.00 -9.97 -12.03
CA LEU A 320 -2.21 -11.15 -12.34
C LEU A 320 -0.73 -10.78 -12.27
N GLY A 321 0.05 -11.61 -11.59
CA GLY A 321 1.51 -11.52 -11.60
C GLY A 321 2.13 -12.81 -12.11
N VAL A 322 3.20 -12.70 -12.89
CA VAL A 322 3.97 -13.83 -13.39
C VAL A 322 5.45 -13.62 -13.10
N LYS A 323 6.05 -14.59 -12.42
CA LYS A 323 7.49 -14.59 -12.10
C LYS A 323 8.24 -15.52 -13.04
N ILE A 324 9.14 -14.95 -13.84
CA ILE A 324 9.97 -15.66 -14.82
C ILE A 324 11.44 -15.39 -14.48
N ASN A 325 12.09 -16.38 -13.86
CA ASN A 325 13.48 -16.25 -13.40
C ASN A 325 13.68 -15.01 -12.50
N ARG A 326 14.40 -14.01 -13.00
CA ARG A 326 14.68 -12.74 -12.33
C ARG A 326 13.65 -11.65 -12.59
N PHE A 327 12.73 -11.86 -13.52
CA PHE A 327 11.69 -10.89 -13.88
C PHE A 327 10.39 -11.24 -13.19
N THR A 328 9.69 -10.24 -12.71
CA THR A 328 8.30 -10.36 -12.28
C THR A 328 7.49 -9.32 -13.04
N VAL A 329 6.50 -9.76 -13.79
CA VAL A 329 5.58 -8.88 -14.52
C VAL A 329 4.24 -8.95 -13.84
N ASN A 330 3.68 -7.82 -13.51
CA ASN A 330 2.35 -7.71 -12.91
C ASN A 330 1.47 -6.85 -13.81
N TYR A 331 0.21 -7.23 -13.91
CA TYR A 331 -0.86 -6.46 -14.52
C TYR A 331 -2.01 -6.36 -13.54
N SER A 332 -2.65 -5.20 -13.49
CA SER A 332 -3.86 -5.02 -12.71
C SER A 332 -4.87 -4.11 -13.41
N ARG A 333 -6.11 -4.31 -13.01
CA ARG A 333 -7.22 -3.43 -13.36
C ARG A 333 -7.99 -3.06 -12.11
N ALA A 334 -8.08 -1.77 -11.85
CA ALA A 334 -8.85 -1.22 -10.75
C ALA A 334 -9.99 -0.35 -11.31
N THR A 335 -11.22 -0.64 -10.90
CA THR A 335 -12.38 0.11 -11.36
C THR A 335 -12.61 1.30 -10.42
N TYR A 336 -12.43 2.51 -10.96
CA TYR A 336 -12.61 3.76 -10.23
C TYR A 336 -13.95 4.42 -10.54
N HIS A 337 -14.43 4.31 -11.78
CA HIS A 337 -15.66 4.98 -12.21
C HIS A 337 -16.39 4.13 -13.27
N LEU A 338 -17.66 4.48 -13.57
CA LEU A 338 -18.44 3.87 -14.65
C LEU A 338 -17.76 4.00 -16.03
N ALA A 339 -16.99 5.06 -16.24
CA ALA A 339 -16.24 5.28 -17.47
C ALA A 339 -15.16 4.21 -17.73
N GLY A 340 -14.88 3.32 -16.76
CA GLY A 340 -13.96 2.20 -16.95
C GLY A 340 -13.04 1.95 -15.76
N GLY A 341 -12.03 1.10 -15.95
CA GLY A 341 -10.98 0.82 -15.00
C GLY A 341 -9.62 1.28 -15.50
N THR A 342 -8.76 1.68 -14.60
CA THR A 342 -7.36 1.96 -14.91
C THR A 342 -6.58 0.68 -15.11
N ASN A 343 -5.65 0.68 -16.07
CA ASN A 343 -4.75 -0.44 -16.33
C ASN A 343 -3.36 -0.08 -15.83
N GLN A 344 -2.75 -0.98 -15.07
CA GLN A 344 -1.43 -0.80 -14.50
C GLN A 344 -0.54 -1.98 -14.85
N ILE A 345 0.69 -1.68 -15.22
CA ILE A 345 1.71 -2.67 -15.53
C ILE A 345 2.93 -2.36 -14.68
N SER A 346 3.48 -3.39 -14.03
CA SER A 346 4.71 -3.32 -13.25
C SER A 346 5.70 -4.38 -13.73
N ILE A 347 6.95 -4.01 -13.86
CA ILE A 347 8.05 -4.90 -14.19
C ILE A 347 9.11 -4.77 -13.11
N ALA A 348 9.33 -5.83 -12.34
CA ALA A 348 10.39 -5.91 -11.34
C ALA A 348 11.49 -6.84 -11.81
N VAL A 349 12.74 -6.45 -11.59
CA VAL A 349 13.93 -7.19 -12.03
C VAL A 349 14.91 -7.31 -10.87
N ASN A 350 15.42 -8.52 -10.65
CA ASN A 350 16.56 -8.74 -9.77
C ASN A 350 17.85 -8.75 -10.60
N LEU A 351 18.65 -7.69 -10.50
CA LEU A 351 19.94 -7.55 -11.18
C LEU A 351 21.10 -8.22 -10.42
N GLY A 352 20.86 -8.77 -9.23
CA GLY A 352 21.86 -9.51 -8.44
C GLY A 352 22.31 -10.80 -9.12
N VAL A 353 23.39 -11.38 -8.62
CA VAL A 353 23.92 -12.65 -9.14
C VAL A 353 22.82 -13.72 -9.06
N HIS A 354 22.46 -14.25 -10.19
CA HIS A 354 21.46 -15.30 -10.32
C HIS A 354 22.02 -16.62 -9.75
N LYS A 355 21.73 -16.89 -8.48
CA LYS A 355 21.77 -18.28 -8.03
C LYS A 355 20.52 -18.97 -8.59
N PRO A 356 20.63 -20.01 -9.42
CA PRO A 356 19.46 -20.74 -9.91
C PRO A 356 18.61 -21.15 -8.71
N ILE A 357 17.30 -20.93 -8.79
CA ILE A 357 16.37 -21.35 -7.73
C ILE A 357 16.63 -22.85 -7.50
N PRO A 358 16.98 -23.29 -6.28
CA PRO A 358 17.20 -24.70 -6.00
C PRO A 358 15.97 -25.46 -6.47
N LYS A 359 16.17 -26.45 -7.33
CA LYS A 359 15.09 -27.37 -7.73
C LYS A 359 14.47 -27.87 -6.43
N PRO A 360 13.12 -27.96 -6.33
CA PRO A 360 12.49 -28.51 -5.14
C PRO A 360 13.12 -29.85 -4.85
N VAL A 361 13.73 -29.99 -3.67
CA VAL A 361 14.25 -31.26 -3.19
C VAL A 361 13.07 -32.23 -3.26
N LYS A 362 13.15 -33.23 -4.14
CA LYS A 362 12.17 -34.32 -4.14
C LYS A 362 12.19 -34.85 -2.71
N GLN A 363 11.09 -34.70 -2.00
CA GLN A 363 10.94 -35.36 -0.70
C GLN A 363 11.17 -36.86 -0.96
N GLU A 364 12.26 -37.32 -0.45
CA GLU A 364 12.57 -38.77 -0.43
C GLU A 364 11.38 -39.42 0.28
N LYS A 365 10.67 -40.29 -0.45
CA LYS A 365 9.53 -41.02 0.09
C LYS A 365 10.07 -41.79 1.29
N THR A 366 9.64 -41.44 2.48
CA THR A 366 9.92 -42.19 3.71
C THR A 366 9.69 -43.67 3.44
N PRO A 367 10.68 -44.59 3.62
CA PRO A 367 10.50 -45.99 3.37
C PRO A 367 9.33 -46.50 4.21
N LYS A 368 8.35 -47.12 3.58
CA LYS A 368 7.24 -47.76 4.26
C LYS A 368 7.83 -48.76 5.26
N LYS A 369 7.59 -48.57 6.55
CA LYS A 369 7.87 -49.55 7.59
C LYS A 369 7.24 -50.88 7.16
N LYS A 370 8.08 -51.93 6.91
CA LYS A 370 7.62 -53.30 6.77
C LYS A 370 6.84 -53.65 8.03
N LYS A 371 5.57 -54.05 7.87
CA LYS A 371 4.82 -54.72 8.91
C LYS A 371 5.60 -55.98 9.28
N THR A 372 6.10 -56.02 10.51
CA THR A 372 6.59 -57.23 11.11
C THR A 372 5.37 -58.14 11.31
N GLU A 373 5.35 -59.25 10.63
CA GLU A 373 4.36 -60.30 10.77
C GLU A 373 4.55 -60.93 12.14
N GLU A 374 3.57 -60.79 13.03
CA GLU A 374 3.53 -61.30 14.40
C GLU A 374 3.32 -62.80 14.30
N ALA A 375 4.37 -63.54 14.57
CA ALA A 375 4.32 -65.00 14.64
C ALA A 375 3.41 -65.45 15.78
N ALA A 376 2.39 -66.25 15.44
CA ALA A 376 1.48 -66.86 16.41
C ALA A 376 2.24 -67.88 17.30
N PRO A 377 1.92 -67.94 18.61
CA PRO A 377 2.53 -68.89 19.49
C PRO A 377 2.00 -70.31 19.22
N ALA A 378 2.93 -71.27 19.01
CA ALA A 378 2.65 -72.66 18.89
C ALA A 378 2.08 -73.23 20.21
N SER A 379 0.89 -73.83 20.14
CA SER A 379 0.28 -74.61 21.21
C SER A 379 1.05 -75.93 21.38
N GLY A 380 1.79 -76.01 22.46
CA GLY A 380 2.37 -77.26 22.91
C GLY A 380 1.33 -78.20 23.55
N GLY A 381 1.01 -79.30 22.91
CA GLY A 381 0.28 -80.36 23.57
C GLY A 381 1.20 -81.14 24.45
N SER A 382 0.79 -81.35 25.70
CA SER A 382 1.36 -82.34 26.61
C SER A 382 0.39 -83.53 26.72
N GLY A 383 0.79 -84.68 26.23
CA GLY A 383 0.19 -85.92 26.66
C GLY A 383 0.86 -86.49 27.89
N GLN A 384 0.06 -87.02 28.71
CA GLN A 384 0.11 -87.80 29.93
C GLN A 384 0.13 -87.09 31.23
#